data_7634bd0db98523ff0829e765f912b368
#
_entry.id   7634bd0db98523ff0829e765f912b368
#
_cell.length_a   1.000
_cell.length_b   1.000
_cell.length_c   1.000
_cell.angle_alpha   90.00
_cell.angle_beta   90.00
_cell.angle_gamma   90.00
#
_symmetry.space_group_name_H-M   'P 1'
#
loop_
_entity.id
_entity.type
_entity.pdbx_description
1 polymer ?
#
loop_
_entity_poly.entity_id
_entity_poly.type
_entity_poly.pdbx_seq_one_letter_code
_entity_poly.pdbx_strand_id
1 'polypeptide(L)'
;GNTGKKMTTYDNVNGNYNGNIRVLFNTPLKNRKFSINSMTMASYANSNGFINDEKNTNKNLVLMERAGIDFRSDYLDLGLNGNIRYNGTQNSLQGQTDLNAFNYGVGGTTTIYLPLDFKVESDINWSTNSGYSDGFKQNEVLWNAAASKSFLKGKQATLRFKIYDILKQRSNISRSVTASYTQDSEYNTLGSYFMVHFIYRFSIFKGGASMND
;
A
#
# COMPACT_ATOMS: atom_id res chain seq x y z
N GLY A 1 -39.29 -0.65 21.01
CA GLY A 1 -38.50 -1.84 21.26
C GLY A 1 -37.32 -1.87 20.31
N ASN A 2 -36.10 -2.01 20.87
CA ASN A 2 -34.85 -2.00 20.13
C ASN A 2 -34.77 -3.31 19.31
N THR A 3 -35.08 -3.24 18.01
CA THR A 3 -35.17 -4.42 17.13
C THR A 3 -33.77 -4.88 16.64
N GLY A 4 -32.70 -4.20 17.02
CA GLY A 4 -31.35 -4.45 16.52
C GLY A 4 -31.16 -4.18 15.02
N LYS A 5 -32.18 -3.65 14.33
CA LYS A 5 -32.11 -3.33 12.91
C LYS A 5 -31.48 -1.94 12.70
N LYS A 6 -30.48 -1.85 11.89
CA LYS A 6 -29.91 -0.58 11.42
C LYS A 6 -30.77 -0.07 10.26
N MET A 7 -31.28 1.15 10.38
CA MET A 7 -31.89 1.87 9.27
C MET A 7 -30.96 2.95 8.79
N THR A 8 -30.73 3.01 7.49
CA THR A 8 -29.91 4.05 6.86
C THR A 8 -30.81 4.89 5.97
N THR A 9 -30.85 6.19 6.21
CA THR A 9 -31.60 7.17 5.41
C THR A 9 -30.61 8.16 4.81
N TYR A 10 -31.05 8.86 3.76
CA TYR A 10 -30.27 9.90 3.10
C TYR A 10 -30.89 11.26 3.44
N ASP A 11 -30.06 12.20 3.82
CA ASP A 11 -30.44 13.58 4.05
C ASP A 11 -29.39 14.53 3.43
N ASN A 12 -29.83 15.71 3.01
CA ASN A 12 -28.95 16.73 2.47
C ASN A 12 -28.29 17.50 3.61
N VAL A 13 -27.01 17.27 3.82
CA VAL A 13 -26.23 17.90 4.88
C VAL A 13 -25.20 18.85 4.29
N ASN A 14 -25.27 20.11 4.66
CA ASN A 14 -24.34 21.14 4.24
C ASN A 14 -23.05 21.14 5.08
N GLY A 15 -21.99 21.74 4.56
CA GLY A 15 -20.72 21.93 5.27
C GLY A 15 -19.74 20.76 5.13
N ASN A 16 -19.97 19.84 4.20
CA ASN A 16 -18.99 18.82 3.83
C ASN A 16 -17.94 19.41 2.89
N TYR A 17 -16.69 19.24 3.23
CA TYR A 17 -15.57 19.62 2.37
C TYR A 17 -14.36 18.74 2.64
N ASN A 18 -13.53 18.59 1.64
CA ASN A 18 -12.25 17.90 1.75
C ASN A 18 -11.18 18.60 0.89
N GLY A 19 -9.95 18.39 1.26
CA GLY A 19 -8.80 18.84 0.50
C GLY A 19 -7.64 17.89 0.70
N ASN A 20 -6.78 17.76 -0.31
CA ASN A 20 -5.56 16.99 -0.23
C ASN A 20 -4.41 17.68 -0.96
N ILE A 21 -3.22 17.48 -0.43
CA ILE A 21 -1.96 17.93 -1.03
C ILE A 21 -1.06 16.71 -1.11
N ARG A 22 -0.39 16.54 -2.25
CA ARG A 22 0.62 15.51 -2.45
C ARG A 22 1.86 16.12 -3.07
N VAL A 23 3.01 15.85 -2.44
CA VAL A 23 4.32 16.25 -2.94
C VAL A 23 5.11 14.98 -3.23
N LEU A 24 5.65 14.88 -4.43
CA LEU A 24 6.49 13.77 -4.88
C LEU A 24 7.88 14.32 -5.17
N PHE A 25 8.87 13.67 -4.63
CA PHE A 25 10.27 13.96 -4.88
C PHE A 25 10.99 12.69 -5.31
N ASN A 26 11.70 12.76 -6.42
CA ASN A 26 12.55 11.67 -6.90
C ASN A 26 13.77 12.26 -7.58
N THR A 27 14.96 11.90 -7.11
CA THR A 27 16.21 12.38 -7.69
C THR A 27 17.29 11.30 -7.68
N PRO A 28 17.96 11.08 -8.82
CA PRO A 28 19.19 10.30 -8.83
C PRO A 28 20.34 11.10 -8.19
N LEU A 29 21.18 10.42 -7.45
CA LEU A 29 22.42 11.01 -6.93
C LEU A 29 23.48 11.11 -8.05
N LYS A 30 24.53 11.89 -7.79
CA LYS A 30 25.58 12.25 -8.78
C LYS A 30 26.18 11.05 -9.52
N ASN A 31 26.30 9.90 -8.88
CA ASN A 31 26.84 8.68 -9.48
C ASN A 31 25.79 7.85 -10.25
N ARG A 32 24.53 8.28 -10.28
CA ARG A 32 23.37 7.61 -10.91
C ARG A 32 23.10 6.17 -10.45
N LYS A 33 23.90 5.63 -9.53
CA LYS A 33 23.67 4.31 -8.94
C LYS A 33 22.68 4.37 -7.78
N PHE A 34 22.58 5.51 -7.13
CA PHE A 34 21.61 5.75 -6.05
C PHE A 34 20.56 6.74 -6.50
N SER A 35 19.32 6.52 -6.06
CA SER A 35 18.24 7.48 -6.15
C SER A 35 17.53 7.59 -4.81
N ILE A 36 17.03 8.79 -4.52
CA ILE A 36 16.22 9.07 -3.33
C ILE A 36 14.82 9.41 -3.81
N ASN A 37 13.83 8.83 -3.18
CA ASN A 37 12.43 9.11 -3.42
C ASN A 37 11.72 9.46 -2.12
N SER A 38 10.75 10.37 -2.20
CA SER A 38 9.90 10.75 -1.08
C SER A 38 8.51 11.08 -1.60
N MET A 39 7.50 10.78 -0.80
CA MET A 39 6.11 11.15 -1.03
C MET A 39 5.51 11.63 0.28
N THR A 40 5.19 12.91 0.32
CA THR A 40 4.44 13.55 1.41
C THR A 40 3.00 13.74 0.99
N MET A 41 2.05 13.38 1.83
CA MET A 41 0.62 13.61 1.61
C MET A 41 -0.03 14.16 2.87
N ALA A 42 -0.83 15.19 2.71
CA ALA A 42 -1.75 15.70 3.72
C ALA A 42 -3.17 15.71 3.15
N SER A 43 -4.13 15.20 3.90
CA SER A 43 -5.55 15.21 3.54
C SER A 43 -6.37 15.60 4.76
N TYR A 44 -7.30 16.50 4.54
CA TYR A 44 -8.27 16.91 5.55
C TYR A 44 -9.69 16.79 5.00
N ALA A 45 -10.58 16.24 5.79
CA ALA A 45 -12.00 16.16 5.46
C ALA A 45 -12.85 16.57 6.67
N ASN A 46 -13.89 17.34 6.41
CA ASN A 46 -14.97 17.65 7.34
C ASN A 46 -16.26 17.06 6.78
N SER A 47 -16.86 16.13 7.52
CA SER A 47 -18.05 15.42 7.10
C SER A 47 -19.13 15.53 8.17
N ASN A 48 -20.32 15.90 7.78
CA ASN A 48 -21.48 15.98 8.65
C ASN A 48 -22.41 14.81 8.37
N GLY A 49 -23.00 14.26 9.41
CA GLY A 49 -23.98 13.18 9.33
C GLY A 49 -24.86 13.18 10.58
N PHE A 50 -25.76 12.22 10.67
CA PHE A 50 -26.62 12.01 11.81
C PHE A 50 -26.45 10.61 12.36
N ILE A 51 -26.47 10.49 13.69
CA ILE A 51 -26.49 9.23 14.44
C ILE A 51 -27.63 9.33 15.41
N ASN A 52 -28.66 8.47 15.27
CA ASN A 52 -29.89 8.51 16.08
C ASN A 52 -30.52 9.91 16.13
N ASP A 53 -30.66 10.55 14.95
CA ASP A 53 -31.20 11.90 14.76
C ASP A 53 -30.37 13.06 15.37
N GLU A 54 -29.22 12.77 15.97
CA GLU A 54 -28.28 13.78 16.46
C GLU A 54 -27.18 14.04 15.45
N LYS A 55 -26.91 15.33 15.19
CA LYS A 55 -25.88 15.73 14.22
C LYS A 55 -24.48 15.41 14.75
N ASN A 56 -23.71 14.70 13.95
CA ASN A 56 -22.29 14.48 14.17
C ASN A 56 -21.46 15.16 13.08
N THR A 57 -20.46 15.91 13.48
CA THR A 57 -19.42 16.44 12.59
C THR A 57 -18.14 15.61 12.83
N ASN A 58 -17.69 14.94 11.78
CA ASN A 58 -16.47 14.18 11.79
C ASN A 58 -15.37 14.96 11.04
N LYS A 59 -14.28 15.27 11.73
CA LYS A 59 -13.09 15.92 11.16
C LYS A 59 -11.99 14.88 11.07
N ASN A 60 -11.50 14.63 9.88
CA ASN A 60 -10.45 13.64 9.63
C ASN A 60 -9.21 14.33 9.06
N LEU A 61 -8.06 14.13 9.70
CA LEU A 61 -6.75 14.55 9.23
C LEU A 61 -5.88 13.32 8.99
N VAL A 62 -5.40 13.18 7.76
CA VAL A 62 -4.42 12.15 7.39
C VAL A 62 -3.13 12.83 6.96
N LEU A 63 -2.04 12.48 7.62
CA LEU A 63 -0.69 12.86 7.22
C LEU A 63 0.08 11.59 6.89
N MET A 64 0.79 11.59 5.77
CA MET A 64 1.60 10.44 5.36
C MET A 64 2.93 10.92 4.79
N GLU A 65 3.99 10.28 5.23
CA GLU A 65 5.31 10.38 4.65
C GLU A 65 5.81 9.00 4.27
N ARG A 66 6.39 8.90 3.09
CA ARG A 66 7.12 7.74 2.62
C ARG A 66 8.44 8.21 2.04
N ALA A 67 9.53 7.61 2.47
CA ALA A 67 10.86 7.89 1.93
C ALA A 67 11.58 6.59 1.60
N GLY A 68 12.45 6.64 0.61
CA GLY A 68 13.23 5.50 0.20
C GLY A 68 14.53 5.88 -0.48
N ILE A 69 15.43 4.93 -0.49
CA ILE A 69 16.68 4.98 -1.24
C ILE A 69 16.81 3.69 -2.04
N ASP A 70 17.13 3.83 -3.32
CA ASP A 70 17.38 2.72 -4.22
C ASP A 70 18.83 2.75 -4.69
N PHE A 71 19.45 1.59 -4.73
CA PHE A 71 20.75 1.34 -5.37
C PHE A 71 20.53 0.42 -6.56
N ARG A 72 21.18 0.74 -7.70
CA ARG A 72 21.10 -0.06 -8.92
C ARG A 72 22.48 -0.27 -9.53
N SER A 73 22.72 -1.51 -9.90
CA SER A 73 23.91 -1.91 -10.66
C SER A 73 23.55 -3.02 -11.67
N ASP A 74 24.54 -3.45 -12.45
CA ASP A 74 24.34 -4.52 -13.43
C ASP A 74 24.00 -5.87 -12.81
N TYR A 75 24.39 -6.08 -11.54
CA TYR A 75 24.28 -7.38 -10.85
C TYR A 75 23.34 -7.35 -9.65
N LEU A 76 23.03 -6.16 -9.12
CA LEU A 76 22.33 -6.01 -7.86
C LEU A 76 21.51 -4.73 -7.82
N ASP A 77 20.22 -4.86 -7.57
CA ASP A 77 19.36 -3.75 -7.16
C ASP A 77 18.98 -3.94 -5.70
N LEU A 78 19.06 -2.88 -4.92
CA LEU A 78 18.62 -2.81 -3.54
C LEU A 78 17.69 -1.61 -3.37
N GLY A 79 16.62 -1.79 -2.62
CA GLY A 79 15.74 -0.72 -2.19
C GLY A 79 15.53 -0.80 -0.68
N LEU A 80 15.55 0.34 -0.02
CA LEU A 80 15.14 0.50 1.36
C LEU A 80 14.10 1.61 1.42
N ASN A 81 12.99 1.36 2.09
CA ASN A 81 11.94 2.36 2.25
C ASN A 81 11.35 2.33 3.66
N GLY A 82 10.87 3.48 4.09
CA GLY A 82 10.11 3.63 5.32
C GLY A 82 8.86 4.46 5.07
N ASN A 83 7.84 4.25 5.86
CA ASN A 83 6.63 5.04 5.83
C ASN A 83 6.07 5.27 7.24
N ILE A 84 5.45 6.42 7.41
CA ILE A 84 4.63 6.75 8.57
C ILE A 84 3.34 7.39 8.10
N ARG A 85 2.22 6.99 8.69
CA ARG A 85 0.92 7.58 8.45
C ARG A 85 0.24 7.86 9.77
N TYR A 86 -0.15 9.11 9.97
CA TYR A 86 -1.03 9.54 11.04
C TYR A 86 -2.46 9.63 10.52
N ASN A 87 -3.41 9.16 11.31
CA ASN A 87 -4.84 9.30 11.06
C ASN A 87 -5.50 9.80 12.34
N GLY A 88 -5.88 11.09 12.34
CA GLY A 88 -6.61 11.74 13.41
C GLY A 88 -8.07 11.94 13.01
N THR A 89 -8.99 11.46 13.84
CA THR A 89 -10.43 11.66 13.64
C THR A 89 -11.02 12.25 14.91
N GLN A 90 -11.77 13.34 14.78
CA GLN A 90 -12.50 13.98 15.86
C GLN A 90 -14.00 13.98 15.53
N ASN A 91 -14.81 13.65 16.51
CA ASN A 91 -16.26 13.64 16.43
C ASN A 91 -16.86 14.72 17.34
N SER A 92 -17.89 15.42 16.88
CA SER A 92 -18.56 16.44 17.71
C SER A 92 -19.58 15.85 18.66
N LEU A 93 -20.12 14.67 18.38
CA LEU A 93 -21.13 14.01 19.16
C LEU A 93 -20.50 13.27 20.35
N GLN A 94 -21.01 13.52 21.55
CA GLN A 94 -20.58 12.80 22.74
C GLN A 94 -20.87 11.30 22.61
N GLY A 95 -19.93 10.48 23.11
CA GLY A 95 -20.05 9.02 22.99
C GLY A 95 -19.50 8.43 21.70
N GLN A 96 -19.11 9.25 20.72
CA GLN A 96 -18.32 8.81 19.58
C GLN A 96 -16.84 8.83 19.92
N THR A 97 -16.13 7.80 19.46
CA THR A 97 -14.70 7.67 19.76
C THR A 97 -13.87 8.48 18.78
N ASP A 98 -13.04 9.36 19.30
CA ASP A 98 -11.97 10.00 18.54
C ASP A 98 -10.85 8.98 18.28
N LEU A 99 -10.17 9.15 17.15
CA LEU A 99 -9.07 8.29 16.75
C LEU A 99 -7.79 9.11 16.59
N ASN A 100 -6.71 8.66 17.20
CA ASN A 100 -5.35 9.16 16.98
C ASN A 100 -4.44 7.96 16.73
N ALA A 101 -4.39 7.55 15.47
CA ALA A 101 -3.70 6.32 15.09
C ALA A 101 -2.47 6.60 14.22
N PHE A 102 -1.45 5.80 14.42
CA PHE A 102 -0.26 5.76 13.59
C PHE A 102 -0.12 4.39 12.95
N ASN A 103 0.27 4.40 11.67
CA ASN A 103 0.74 3.22 10.98
C ASN A 103 2.14 3.53 10.47
N TYR A 104 3.09 2.67 10.71
CA TYR A 104 4.46 2.86 10.27
C TYR A 104 5.10 1.53 9.90
N GLY A 105 6.07 1.59 9.02
CA GLY A 105 6.74 0.41 8.53
C GLY A 105 8.05 0.71 7.84
N VAL A 106 8.83 -0.34 7.69
CA VAL A 106 10.11 -0.34 6.97
C VAL A 106 10.12 -1.54 6.04
N GLY A 107 10.59 -1.32 4.82
CA GLY A 107 10.69 -2.37 3.81
C GLY A 107 12.02 -2.37 3.09
N GLY A 108 12.43 -3.56 2.66
CA GLY A 108 13.61 -3.76 1.84
C GLY A 108 13.28 -4.61 0.62
N THR A 109 13.88 -4.30 -0.52
CA THR A 109 13.81 -5.08 -1.75
C THR A 109 15.21 -5.41 -2.23
N THR A 110 15.38 -6.60 -2.76
CA THR A 110 16.64 -7.06 -3.35
C THR A 110 16.35 -7.76 -4.66
N THR A 111 17.11 -7.42 -5.70
CA THR A 111 17.11 -8.17 -6.95
C THR A 111 18.57 -8.48 -7.30
N ILE A 112 18.86 -9.77 -7.49
CA ILE A 112 20.19 -10.27 -7.88
C ILE A 112 20.08 -10.82 -9.30
N TYR A 113 20.94 -10.30 -10.19
CA TYR A 113 21.07 -10.76 -11.57
C TYR A 113 22.24 -11.73 -11.66
N LEU A 114 21.91 -12.98 -11.98
CA LEU A 114 22.88 -14.06 -12.06
C LEU A 114 23.21 -14.41 -13.52
N PRO A 115 24.34 -15.09 -13.77
CA PRO A 115 24.68 -15.61 -15.09
C PRO A 115 23.55 -16.49 -15.67
N LEU A 116 23.57 -16.68 -17.00
CA LEU A 116 22.58 -17.50 -17.74
C LEU A 116 21.14 -17.01 -17.59
N ASP A 117 20.94 -15.69 -17.38
CA ASP A 117 19.62 -15.04 -17.27
C ASP A 117 18.76 -15.53 -16.10
N PHE A 118 19.41 -16.00 -15.04
CA PHE A 118 18.73 -16.21 -13.75
C PHE A 118 18.61 -14.87 -13.00
N LYS A 119 17.48 -14.73 -12.29
CA LYS A 119 17.21 -13.59 -11.42
C LYS A 119 16.57 -14.07 -10.12
N VAL A 120 17.06 -13.59 -9.00
CA VAL A 120 16.49 -13.80 -7.66
C VAL A 120 15.98 -12.49 -7.13
N GLU A 121 14.76 -12.49 -6.61
CA GLU A 121 14.10 -11.32 -6.04
C GLU A 121 13.63 -11.65 -4.62
N SER A 122 13.74 -10.68 -3.74
CA SER A 122 13.21 -10.79 -2.38
C SER A 122 12.67 -9.43 -1.95
N ASP A 123 11.53 -9.41 -1.29
CA ASP A 123 10.99 -8.25 -0.61
C ASP A 123 10.55 -8.62 0.80
N ILE A 124 10.93 -7.79 1.76
CA ILE A 124 10.55 -7.91 3.16
C ILE A 124 10.00 -6.59 3.64
N ASN A 125 8.85 -6.61 4.31
CA ASN A 125 8.20 -5.42 4.83
C ASN A 125 7.70 -5.71 6.24
N TRP A 126 8.20 -4.95 7.19
CA TRP A 126 7.64 -4.89 8.54
C TRP A 126 6.69 -3.72 8.64
N SER A 127 5.53 -3.94 9.22
CA SER A 127 4.54 -2.90 9.49
C SER A 127 3.88 -3.10 10.84
N THR A 128 3.55 -1.99 11.49
CA THR A 128 2.84 -1.98 12.75
C THR A 128 1.94 -0.76 12.86
N ASN A 129 1.00 -0.79 13.81
CA ASN A 129 0.13 0.33 14.12
C ASN A 129 0.11 0.63 15.63
N SER A 130 -0.34 1.82 15.97
CA SER A 130 -0.62 2.23 17.34
C SER A 130 -1.79 3.21 17.39
N GLY A 131 -2.39 3.41 18.56
CA GLY A 131 -3.53 4.31 18.77
C GLY A 131 -4.89 3.72 18.38
N TYR A 132 -4.95 2.45 18.00
CA TYR A 132 -6.18 1.71 17.83
C TYR A 132 -6.59 1.04 19.16
N SER A 133 -7.87 0.73 19.32
CA SER A 133 -8.38 -0.01 20.48
C SER A 133 -7.75 -1.41 20.59
N ASP A 134 -7.79 -1.98 21.78
CA ASP A 134 -7.31 -3.33 22.05
C ASP A 134 -7.96 -4.35 21.09
N GLY A 135 -7.16 -5.29 20.61
CA GLY A 135 -7.56 -6.27 19.58
C GLY A 135 -7.30 -5.79 18.14
N PHE A 136 -6.93 -4.52 17.93
CA PHE A 136 -6.63 -3.98 16.59
C PHE A 136 -5.15 -3.69 16.36
N LYS A 137 -4.29 -4.20 17.22
CA LYS A 137 -2.84 -4.04 17.08
C LYS A 137 -2.33 -5.00 15.99
N GLN A 138 -1.82 -4.42 14.92
CA GLN A 138 -1.11 -5.16 13.88
C GLN A 138 0.39 -5.07 14.14
N ASN A 139 1.09 -6.15 13.94
CA ASN A 139 2.55 -6.19 13.90
C ASN A 139 2.90 -7.38 13.00
N GLU A 140 3.22 -7.11 11.74
CA GLU A 140 3.42 -8.15 10.75
C GLU A 140 4.72 -7.94 9.98
N VAL A 141 5.35 -9.06 9.61
CA VAL A 141 6.48 -9.11 8.69
C VAL A 141 6.05 -9.90 7.46
N LEU A 142 5.87 -9.21 6.34
CA LEU A 142 5.58 -9.87 5.06
C LEU A 142 6.89 -10.07 4.30
N TRP A 143 7.23 -11.32 4.06
CA TRP A 143 8.40 -11.70 3.29
C TRP A 143 8.00 -12.52 2.07
N ASN A 144 8.39 -12.05 0.89
CA ASN A 144 8.20 -12.73 -0.37
C ASN A 144 9.54 -12.96 -1.05
N ALA A 145 9.64 -14.04 -1.83
CA ALA A 145 10.82 -14.33 -2.63
C ALA A 145 10.43 -14.91 -3.98
N ALA A 146 11.25 -14.67 -4.99
CA ALA A 146 11.06 -15.25 -6.31
C ALA A 146 12.39 -15.62 -6.95
N ALA A 147 12.37 -16.66 -7.76
CA ALA A 147 13.45 -17.01 -8.67
C ALA A 147 12.89 -17.10 -10.09
N SER A 148 13.60 -16.60 -11.06
CA SER A 148 13.17 -16.65 -12.45
C SER A 148 14.35 -16.92 -13.38
N LYS A 149 14.05 -17.52 -14.53
CA LYS A 149 14.97 -17.73 -15.62
C LYS A 149 14.33 -17.29 -16.92
N SER A 150 15.02 -16.44 -17.65
CA SER A 150 14.64 -16.10 -19.02
C SER A 150 15.38 -16.99 -20.02
N PHE A 151 14.71 -17.36 -21.10
CA PHE A 151 15.22 -18.27 -22.13
C PHE A 151 14.60 -17.92 -23.49
N LEU A 152 14.98 -18.64 -24.53
CA LEU A 152 14.74 -18.39 -25.93
C LEU A 152 15.50 -17.15 -26.45
N LYS A 153 15.56 -17.03 -27.78
CA LYS A 153 16.23 -15.93 -28.46
C LYS A 153 15.57 -14.60 -28.07
N GLY A 154 16.39 -13.63 -27.63
CA GLY A 154 15.87 -12.33 -27.16
C GLY A 154 15.18 -12.39 -25.80
N LYS A 155 15.35 -13.45 -24.99
CA LYS A 155 14.77 -13.60 -23.64
C LYS A 155 13.24 -13.52 -23.66
N GLN A 156 12.63 -14.03 -24.72
CA GLN A 156 11.18 -13.92 -24.97
C GLN A 156 10.34 -14.72 -23.97
N ALA A 157 10.86 -15.82 -23.44
CA ALA A 157 10.16 -16.60 -22.44
C ALA A 157 10.83 -16.46 -21.08
N THR A 158 10.04 -16.40 -20.03
CA THR A 158 10.50 -16.38 -18.61
C THR A 158 9.66 -17.33 -17.80
N LEU A 159 10.31 -18.23 -17.09
CA LEU A 159 9.70 -19.03 -16.04
C LEU A 159 10.05 -18.39 -14.71
N ARG A 160 9.03 -18.12 -13.88
CA ARG A 160 9.20 -17.49 -12.56
C ARG A 160 8.46 -18.30 -11.50
N PHE A 161 9.17 -18.62 -10.45
CA PHE A 161 8.64 -19.22 -9.25
C PHE A 161 8.60 -18.17 -8.14
N LYS A 162 7.46 -17.96 -7.51
CA LYS A 162 7.32 -16.96 -6.44
C LYS A 162 6.61 -17.55 -5.24
N ILE A 163 7.13 -17.28 -4.04
CA ILE A 163 6.54 -17.60 -2.75
C ILE A 163 6.09 -16.29 -2.11
N TYR A 164 4.86 -16.29 -1.62
CA TYR A 164 4.26 -15.15 -0.92
C TYR A 164 4.09 -15.47 0.55
N ASP A 165 4.30 -14.46 1.39
CA ASP A 165 4.11 -14.50 2.84
C ASP A 165 4.76 -15.73 3.49
N ILE A 166 6.10 -15.85 3.32
CA ILE A 166 6.91 -16.98 3.79
C ILE A 166 6.74 -17.17 5.31
N LEU A 167 6.58 -16.08 6.06
CA LEU A 167 6.44 -16.09 7.52
C LEU A 167 5.00 -16.31 8.00
N LYS A 168 4.00 -16.33 7.09
CA LYS A 168 2.58 -16.53 7.39
C LYS A 168 2.03 -15.51 8.39
N GLN A 169 2.41 -14.23 8.21
CA GLN A 169 2.06 -13.17 9.15
C GLN A 169 1.08 -12.14 8.57
N ARG A 170 0.53 -12.37 7.38
CA ARG A 170 -0.41 -11.43 6.76
C ARG A 170 -1.65 -11.22 7.64
N SER A 171 -1.89 -9.98 8.03
CA SER A 171 -3.12 -9.57 8.70
C SER A 171 -4.26 -9.40 7.68
N ASN A 172 -5.45 -9.78 8.09
CA ASN A 172 -6.68 -9.71 7.31
C ASN A 172 -7.73 -8.76 7.93
N ILE A 173 -7.30 -7.93 8.87
CA ILE A 173 -8.17 -7.02 9.63
C ILE A 173 -8.01 -5.59 9.10
N SER A 174 -9.13 -4.90 8.92
CA SER A 174 -9.15 -3.47 8.57
C SER A 174 -10.21 -2.72 9.39
N ARG A 175 -9.93 -1.45 9.72
CA ARG A 175 -10.88 -0.56 10.38
C ARG A 175 -11.18 0.65 9.51
N SER A 176 -12.46 0.98 9.39
CA SER A 176 -12.97 2.20 8.77
C SER A 176 -13.76 3.01 9.78
N VAL A 177 -13.48 4.31 9.87
CA VAL A 177 -14.20 5.26 10.73
C VAL A 177 -14.81 6.34 9.84
N THR A 178 -16.11 6.53 9.96
CA THR A 178 -16.87 7.55 9.22
C THR A 178 -17.67 8.42 10.18
N ALA A 179 -18.36 9.45 9.67
CA ALA A 179 -19.22 10.31 10.48
C ALA A 179 -20.40 9.55 11.14
N SER A 180 -20.76 8.38 10.65
CA SER A 180 -21.95 7.64 11.08
C SER A 180 -21.67 6.26 11.67
N TYR A 181 -20.47 5.70 11.50
CA TYR A 181 -20.12 4.38 12.03
C TYR A 181 -18.61 4.13 12.10
N THR A 182 -18.23 3.23 12.99
CA THR A 182 -16.94 2.54 12.97
C THR A 182 -17.17 1.10 12.56
N GLN A 183 -16.41 0.61 11.61
CA GLN A 183 -16.52 -0.75 11.08
C GLN A 183 -15.17 -1.45 11.17
N ASP A 184 -15.14 -2.60 11.80
CA ASP A 184 -14.06 -3.57 11.75
C ASP A 184 -14.42 -4.66 10.76
N SER A 185 -13.52 -4.95 9.86
CA SER A 185 -13.71 -5.98 8.84
C SER A 185 -12.56 -6.97 8.91
N GLU A 186 -12.91 -8.23 8.99
CA GLU A 186 -11.98 -9.36 8.89
C GLU A 186 -12.28 -10.13 7.61
N TYR A 187 -11.24 -10.41 6.84
CA TYR A 187 -11.37 -11.09 5.54
C TYR A 187 -10.60 -12.40 5.57
N ASN A 188 -11.17 -13.43 4.94
CA ASN A 188 -10.40 -14.63 4.64
C ASN A 188 -9.34 -14.29 3.59
N THR A 189 -8.06 -14.33 3.97
CA THR A 189 -6.93 -14.14 3.07
C THR A 189 -6.22 -15.46 2.85
N LEU A 190 -5.66 -15.61 1.65
CA LEU A 190 -4.69 -16.68 1.42
C LEU A 190 -3.46 -16.39 2.30
N GLY A 191 -3.11 -17.37 3.14
CA GLY A 191 -1.84 -17.35 3.86
C GLY A 191 -0.65 -17.51 2.90
N SER A 192 0.40 -18.15 3.37
CA SER A 192 1.57 -18.44 2.51
C SER A 192 1.17 -19.35 1.34
N TYR A 193 1.55 -18.94 0.14
CA TYR A 193 1.33 -19.72 -1.08
C TYR A 193 2.44 -19.48 -2.10
N PHE A 194 2.56 -20.36 -3.06
CA PHE A 194 3.48 -20.20 -4.17
C PHE A 194 2.73 -20.12 -5.51
N MET A 195 3.37 -19.48 -6.47
CA MET A 195 2.88 -19.40 -7.85
C MET A 195 4.00 -19.67 -8.83
N VAL A 196 3.65 -20.34 -9.92
CA VAL A 196 4.50 -20.52 -11.09
C VAL A 196 3.94 -19.66 -12.21
N HIS A 197 4.76 -18.77 -12.76
CA HIS A 197 4.40 -17.91 -13.87
C HIS A 197 5.20 -18.30 -15.09
N PHE A 198 4.51 -18.51 -16.20
CA PHE A 198 5.12 -18.57 -17.52
C PHE A 198 4.76 -17.28 -18.28
N ILE A 199 5.78 -16.52 -18.65
CA ILE A 199 5.62 -15.22 -19.31
C ILE A 199 6.26 -15.35 -20.70
N TYR A 200 5.48 -15.06 -21.74
CA TYR A 200 5.99 -15.00 -23.10
C TYR A 200 5.75 -13.61 -23.70
N ARG A 201 6.81 -12.99 -24.24
CA ARG A 201 6.76 -11.68 -24.87
C ARG A 201 6.72 -11.82 -26.37
N PHE A 202 5.62 -11.43 -26.97
CA PHE A 202 5.47 -11.37 -28.43
C PHE A 202 6.02 -10.02 -28.93
N SER A 203 6.93 -10.07 -29.89
CA SER A 203 7.42 -8.90 -30.60
C SER A 203 6.78 -8.87 -31.97
N ILE A 204 5.75 -8.04 -32.17
CA ILE A 204 4.98 -7.96 -33.42
C ILE A 204 5.51 -6.87 -34.38
N PHE A 205 6.41 -5.98 -33.93
CA PHE A 205 6.95 -4.92 -34.79
C PHE A 205 8.07 -5.44 -35.67
N LYS A 206 7.70 -5.83 -36.89
CA LYS A 206 8.58 -5.71 -38.08
C LYS A 206 8.65 -4.22 -38.39
N GLY A 207 9.88 -3.68 -38.43
CA GLY A 207 10.16 -2.27 -38.61
C GLY A 207 9.33 -1.62 -39.70
N GLY A 208 8.94 -0.37 -39.49
CA GLY A 208 8.27 0.44 -40.45
C GLY A 208 9.04 0.49 -41.78
N ALA A 209 8.31 0.41 -42.85
CA ALA A 209 8.84 0.61 -44.18
C ALA A 209 9.58 1.96 -44.23
N SER A 210 10.83 1.94 -44.64
CA SER A 210 11.56 3.13 -45.09
C SER A 210 10.76 3.72 -46.25
N MET A 211 10.11 4.87 -46.02
CA MET A 211 9.72 5.72 -47.16
C MET A 211 11.00 6.36 -47.68
N ASN A 212 11.55 5.75 -48.72
CA ASN A 212 12.42 6.45 -49.67
C ASN A 212 11.52 7.10 -50.71
N ASP A 213 11.45 8.41 -50.67
CA ASP A 213 11.25 9.28 -51.83
C ASP A 213 12.29 10.40 -51.80
#